data_60fa2c72c7e0ed52aaf47535437e446a
#
_entry.id   60fa2c72c7e0ed52aaf47535437e446a
#
_cell.length_a   1.000
_cell.length_b   1.000
_cell.length_c   1.000
_cell.angle_alpha   90.00
_cell.angle_beta   90.00
_cell.angle_gamma   90.00
#
_symmetry.space_group_name_H-M   'P 1'
#
loop_
_entity.id
_entity.type
_entity.pdbx_description
1 polymer ?
#
loop_
_entity_poly.entity_id
_entity_poly.type
_entity_poly.pdbx_seq_one_letter_code
_entity_poly.pdbx_strand_id
1 'polypeptide(L)'
;SALTLEVDASQIKGNPDLLIDELAEIIHIGPRDRRNFKRAPEDSRNMGTFPLRSMLTETEMARFLANRYRFPGVDVSARNFREYPYNELASHLIGYIGRVSAKDKEQMQNELEKTRTSEDPYALQRSFLPGIQYVGKIGIEQSYEKVLRGVPGYDEVEITAGGKPVRTLSSKPSVPGKNVILSIDIKLQALVEELYGKRRGAFVAIEPETGDILAFVSKPNFNPNDFVEGIDATTWKELNESKEKPLYNRPLKGIYPPASTYKPFMALAALETGKRTASEIVNDQGSWTYGGHTFRSHGDAGLGAVDMVRSIVMSSNVYYYSLANIMGVDAIHDFMKPLGFGQITGLDLPGELRGTLPSTEWKKKTYKKPEQQRWYGGETISLGIGQGYNAFTMLQLASATSTGTGATHRMLGQF
;
A
#
# COMPACT_ATOMS: atom_id res chain seq x y z
N SER A 1 -6.15 -19.57 -15.65
CA SER A 1 -5.27 -19.48 -16.84
C SER A 1 -6.03 -18.83 -17.98
N ALA A 2 -5.35 -18.05 -18.79
CA ALA A 2 -5.93 -17.42 -19.98
C ALA A 2 -5.10 -17.75 -21.22
N LEU A 3 -5.78 -17.82 -22.37
CA LEU A 3 -5.15 -18.06 -23.65
C LEU A 3 -4.38 -16.82 -24.08
N THR A 4 -3.12 -16.99 -24.44
CA THR A 4 -2.20 -15.91 -24.82
C THR A 4 -1.59 -16.18 -26.15
N LEU A 5 -1.64 -15.21 -27.06
CA LEU A 5 -0.90 -15.24 -28.31
C LEU A 5 0.56 -14.87 -28.02
N GLU A 6 1.45 -15.76 -28.36
CA GLU A 6 2.90 -15.62 -28.16
C GLU A 6 3.63 -15.54 -29.49
N VAL A 7 4.70 -14.77 -29.52
CA VAL A 7 5.53 -14.59 -30.69
C VAL A 7 6.97 -14.97 -30.37
N ASP A 8 7.54 -15.84 -31.18
CA ASP A 8 8.96 -16.15 -31.21
C ASP A 8 9.65 -15.19 -32.20
N ALA A 9 10.34 -14.19 -31.65
CA ALA A 9 11.01 -13.18 -32.45
C ALA A 9 12.07 -13.77 -33.41
N SER A 10 12.66 -14.91 -33.08
CA SER A 10 13.68 -15.59 -33.90
C SER A 10 13.12 -16.22 -35.18
N GLN A 11 11.81 -16.50 -35.19
CA GLN A 11 11.14 -17.14 -36.32
C GLN A 11 10.41 -16.14 -37.24
N ILE A 12 10.35 -14.86 -36.86
CA ILE A 12 9.73 -13.84 -37.72
C ILE A 12 10.59 -13.59 -38.93
N LYS A 13 10.05 -13.96 -40.12
CA LYS A 13 10.68 -13.67 -41.39
C LYS A 13 9.98 -12.50 -42.06
N GLY A 14 10.69 -11.39 -42.26
CA GLY A 14 10.16 -10.20 -42.93
C GLY A 14 9.92 -9.01 -42.04
N ASN A 15 9.01 -8.12 -42.47
CA ASN A 15 8.70 -6.89 -41.74
C ASN A 15 7.74 -7.20 -40.55
N PRO A 16 8.16 -6.93 -39.30
CA PRO A 16 7.34 -7.17 -38.13
C PRO A 16 6.01 -6.39 -38.11
N ASP A 17 5.98 -5.18 -38.72
CA ASP A 17 4.76 -4.36 -38.76
C ASP A 17 3.69 -5.01 -39.65
N LEU A 18 4.09 -5.68 -40.76
CA LEU A 18 3.17 -6.42 -41.63
C LEU A 18 2.57 -7.64 -40.91
N LEU A 19 3.36 -8.36 -40.13
CA LEU A 19 2.88 -9.49 -39.32
C LEU A 19 1.73 -9.06 -38.38
N ILE A 20 1.91 -7.93 -37.70
CA ILE A 20 0.89 -7.37 -36.80
C ILE A 20 -0.36 -6.94 -37.55
N ASP A 21 -0.23 -6.34 -38.71
CA ASP A 21 -1.36 -5.88 -39.50
C ASP A 21 -2.17 -7.09 -40.04
N GLU A 22 -1.50 -8.15 -40.50
CA GLU A 22 -2.17 -9.38 -40.90
C GLU A 22 -2.83 -10.12 -39.72
N LEU A 23 -2.20 -10.14 -38.52
CA LEU A 23 -2.81 -10.68 -37.31
C LEU A 23 -4.07 -9.90 -36.90
N ALA A 24 -4.03 -8.57 -37.07
CA ALA A 24 -5.17 -7.69 -36.75
C ALA A 24 -6.40 -7.94 -37.63
N GLU A 25 -6.26 -8.58 -38.79
CA GLU A 25 -7.40 -9.01 -39.63
C GLU A 25 -8.15 -10.19 -39.02
N ILE A 26 -7.48 -11.01 -38.21
CA ILE A 26 -8.01 -12.27 -37.68
C ILE A 26 -8.49 -12.12 -36.23
N ILE A 27 -7.70 -11.41 -35.43
CA ILE A 27 -7.98 -11.18 -34.00
C ILE A 27 -7.87 -9.69 -33.68
N HIS A 28 -8.53 -9.27 -32.61
CA HIS A 28 -8.39 -7.88 -32.18
C HIS A 28 -6.99 -7.58 -31.64
N ILE A 29 -6.23 -6.73 -32.31
CA ILE A 29 -4.90 -6.22 -31.87
C ILE A 29 -5.04 -4.73 -31.55
N GLY A 30 -4.99 -4.40 -30.27
CA GLY A 30 -5.13 -3.03 -29.81
C GLY A 30 -3.83 -2.20 -29.93
N PRO A 31 -3.89 -0.88 -29.73
CA PRO A 31 -2.72 -0.01 -29.73
C PRO A 31 -1.64 -0.41 -28.72
N ARG A 32 -2.06 -1.01 -27.61
CA ARG A 32 -1.18 -1.52 -26.55
C ARG A 32 -0.39 -2.73 -27.04
N ASP A 33 -1.04 -3.68 -27.68
CA ASP A 33 -0.42 -4.91 -28.20
C ASP A 33 0.63 -4.56 -29.26
N ARG A 34 0.33 -3.59 -30.12
CA ARG A 34 1.27 -3.03 -31.10
C ARG A 34 2.49 -2.40 -30.44
N ARG A 35 2.31 -1.63 -29.35
CA ARG A 35 3.46 -1.05 -28.61
C ARG A 35 4.31 -2.12 -27.94
N ASN A 36 3.68 -3.12 -27.35
CA ASN A 36 4.38 -4.25 -26.72
C ASN A 36 5.21 -5.00 -27.75
N PHE A 37 4.66 -5.26 -28.93
CA PHE A 37 5.37 -5.92 -30.02
C PHE A 37 6.60 -5.15 -30.47
N LYS A 38 6.50 -3.82 -30.62
CA LYS A 38 7.65 -2.98 -31.04
C LYS A 38 8.80 -2.97 -30.01
N ARG A 39 8.49 -3.15 -28.72
CA ARG A 39 9.50 -3.23 -27.64
C ARG A 39 10.09 -4.63 -27.47
N ALA A 40 9.38 -5.64 -27.91
CA ALA A 40 9.74 -7.05 -27.69
C ALA A 40 11.12 -7.47 -28.24
N PRO A 41 11.62 -6.97 -29.39
CA PRO A 41 12.94 -7.33 -29.87
C PRO A 41 14.09 -6.89 -28.95
N GLU A 42 13.91 -5.82 -28.18
CA GLU A 42 14.91 -5.34 -27.20
C GLU A 42 14.93 -6.20 -25.94
N ASP A 43 13.73 -6.64 -25.49
CA ASP A 43 13.57 -7.43 -24.27
C ASP A 43 13.75 -8.95 -24.51
N SER A 44 13.49 -9.45 -25.73
CA SER A 44 13.37 -10.87 -26.04
C SER A 44 14.67 -11.54 -26.48
N ARG A 45 15.78 -10.83 -26.61
CA ARG A 45 17.08 -11.43 -26.99
C ARG A 45 17.51 -12.63 -26.13
N ASN A 46 16.86 -12.82 -24.98
CA ASN A 46 17.15 -13.88 -24.02
C ASN A 46 15.95 -14.77 -23.66
N MET A 47 14.75 -14.59 -24.23
CA MET A 47 13.54 -15.25 -23.74
C MET A 47 12.78 -16.14 -24.76
N GLY A 48 13.24 -16.28 -25.98
CA GLY A 48 12.61 -17.12 -27.02
C GLY A 48 11.26 -16.58 -27.49
N THR A 49 10.22 -16.67 -26.66
CA THR A 49 8.87 -16.20 -26.96
C THR A 49 8.43 -15.09 -26.02
N PHE A 50 7.62 -14.15 -26.53
CA PHE A 50 7.00 -13.09 -25.72
C PHE A 50 5.49 -12.99 -25.94
N PRO A 51 4.69 -12.62 -24.93
CA PRO A 51 3.26 -12.48 -25.08
C PRO A 51 2.94 -11.21 -25.88
N LEU A 52 2.22 -11.39 -26.98
CA LEU A 52 1.70 -10.29 -27.80
C LEU A 52 0.35 -9.83 -27.30
N ARG A 53 -0.60 -10.76 -27.12
CA ARG A 53 -1.95 -10.48 -26.66
C ARG A 53 -2.41 -11.60 -25.73
N SER A 54 -2.86 -11.20 -24.55
CA SER A 54 -3.40 -12.09 -23.53
C SER A 54 -4.93 -12.08 -23.51
N MET A 55 -5.51 -13.04 -22.82
CA MET A 55 -6.96 -13.18 -22.65
C MET A 55 -7.72 -13.29 -23.98
N LEU A 56 -7.20 -14.12 -24.90
CA LEU A 56 -7.93 -14.44 -26.12
C LEU A 56 -9.25 -15.13 -25.77
N THR A 57 -10.29 -14.74 -26.47
CA THR A 57 -11.56 -15.45 -26.43
C THR A 57 -11.43 -16.79 -27.19
N GLU A 58 -12.31 -17.75 -26.89
CA GLU A 58 -12.34 -19.01 -27.63
C GLU A 58 -12.55 -18.79 -29.14
N THR A 59 -13.35 -17.82 -29.51
CA THR A 59 -13.58 -17.43 -30.90
C THR A 59 -12.33 -16.87 -31.56
N GLU A 60 -11.57 -16.00 -30.87
CA GLU A 60 -10.29 -15.46 -31.38
C GLU A 60 -9.26 -16.57 -31.52
N MET A 61 -9.18 -17.47 -30.52
CA MET A 61 -8.29 -18.65 -30.59
C MET A 61 -8.64 -19.53 -31.81
N ALA A 62 -9.91 -19.87 -31.99
CA ALA A 62 -10.34 -20.71 -33.12
C ALA A 62 -10.01 -20.06 -34.47
N ARG A 63 -10.24 -18.74 -34.61
CA ARG A 63 -9.88 -18.00 -35.83
C ARG A 63 -8.36 -18.03 -36.08
N PHE A 64 -7.56 -17.80 -35.02
CA PHE A 64 -6.12 -17.85 -35.16
C PHE A 64 -5.64 -19.25 -35.55
N LEU A 65 -6.10 -20.31 -34.87
CA LEU A 65 -5.68 -21.67 -35.13
C LEU A 65 -6.03 -22.12 -36.58
N ALA A 66 -7.17 -21.68 -37.11
CA ALA A 66 -7.55 -21.93 -38.50
C ALA A 66 -6.60 -21.26 -39.50
N ASN A 67 -5.92 -20.18 -39.10
CA ASN A 67 -4.99 -19.40 -39.93
C ASN A 67 -3.52 -19.54 -39.51
N ARG A 68 -3.22 -20.41 -38.54
CA ARG A 68 -1.86 -20.56 -37.94
C ARG A 68 -0.75 -20.73 -38.94
N TYR A 69 -1.04 -21.45 -40.07
CA TYR A 69 -0.07 -21.71 -41.13
C TYR A 69 0.48 -20.43 -41.78
N ARG A 70 -0.24 -19.29 -41.70
CA ARG A 70 0.18 -18.00 -42.23
C ARG A 70 1.20 -17.29 -41.31
N PHE A 71 1.31 -17.70 -40.05
CA PHE A 71 2.06 -16.98 -38.99
C PHE A 71 3.14 -17.87 -38.36
N PRO A 72 4.24 -18.19 -39.09
CA PRO A 72 5.36 -18.91 -38.50
C PRO A 72 5.94 -18.13 -37.30
N GLY A 73 6.15 -18.82 -36.18
CA GLY A 73 6.67 -18.21 -34.96
C GLY A 73 5.60 -17.55 -34.06
N VAL A 74 4.32 -17.65 -34.45
CA VAL A 74 3.20 -17.23 -33.58
C VAL A 74 2.42 -18.44 -33.13
N ASP A 75 2.15 -18.54 -31.82
CA ASP A 75 1.39 -19.65 -31.25
C ASP A 75 0.49 -19.19 -30.11
N VAL A 76 -0.44 -20.05 -29.69
CA VAL A 76 -1.30 -19.84 -28.54
C VAL A 76 -0.86 -20.74 -27.40
N SER A 77 -0.57 -20.16 -26.26
CA SER A 77 -0.27 -20.86 -25.01
C SER A 77 -1.24 -20.50 -23.90
N ALA A 78 -1.43 -21.40 -22.94
CA ALA A 78 -2.16 -21.10 -21.71
C ALA A 78 -1.18 -20.51 -20.70
N ARG A 79 -1.43 -19.28 -20.24
CA ARG A 79 -0.67 -18.63 -19.19
C ARG A 79 -1.54 -18.36 -17.96
N ASN A 80 -0.92 -18.42 -16.81
CA ASN A 80 -1.58 -18.00 -15.57
C ASN A 80 -1.41 -16.49 -15.40
N PHE A 81 -2.52 -15.82 -15.14
CA PHE A 81 -2.55 -14.40 -14.84
C PHE A 81 -3.07 -14.20 -13.42
N ARG A 82 -2.64 -13.11 -12.79
CA ARG A 82 -3.24 -12.64 -11.54
C ARG A 82 -4.63 -12.09 -11.86
N GLU A 83 -5.62 -12.51 -11.10
CA GLU A 83 -6.98 -12.01 -11.17
C GLU A 83 -7.39 -11.51 -9.77
N TYR A 84 -8.04 -10.37 -9.75
CA TYR A 84 -8.63 -9.77 -8.55
C TYR A 84 -10.15 -9.83 -8.68
N PRO A 85 -10.79 -10.91 -8.20
CA PRO A 85 -12.20 -11.22 -8.48
C PRO A 85 -13.16 -10.22 -7.84
N TYR A 86 -12.71 -9.51 -6.82
CA TYR A 86 -13.49 -8.45 -6.15
C TYR A 86 -13.25 -7.06 -6.74
N ASN A 87 -12.54 -6.96 -7.86
CA ASN A 87 -12.24 -5.69 -8.55
C ASN A 87 -11.67 -4.63 -7.61
N GLU A 88 -12.41 -3.54 -7.36
CA GLU A 88 -11.96 -2.40 -6.57
C GLU A 88 -11.91 -2.66 -5.06
N LEU A 89 -12.61 -3.70 -4.57
CA LEU A 89 -12.72 -3.99 -3.14
C LEU A 89 -11.35 -4.29 -2.54
N ALA A 90 -11.02 -3.61 -1.45
CA ALA A 90 -9.77 -3.74 -0.71
C ALA A 90 -8.50 -3.47 -1.56
N SER A 91 -8.61 -2.72 -2.67
CA SER A 91 -7.53 -2.53 -3.64
C SER A 91 -6.23 -1.97 -3.03
N HIS A 92 -6.32 -1.04 -2.07
CA HIS A 92 -5.14 -0.48 -1.41
C HIS A 92 -4.46 -1.45 -0.43
N LEU A 93 -5.21 -2.41 0.10
CA LEU A 93 -4.71 -3.47 0.96
C LEU A 93 -4.05 -4.57 0.13
N ILE A 94 -4.81 -5.13 -0.81
CA ILE A 94 -4.33 -6.22 -1.69
C ILE A 94 -3.18 -5.72 -2.56
N GLY A 95 -3.32 -4.55 -3.14
CA GLY A 95 -2.36 -4.02 -4.09
C GLY A 95 -2.52 -4.62 -5.48
N TYR A 96 -1.45 -4.59 -6.26
CA TYR A 96 -1.41 -5.16 -7.61
C TYR A 96 -0.01 -5.62 -7.99
N ILE A 97 0.04 -6.54 -8.96
CA ILE A 97 1.29 -6.90 -9.63
C ILE A 97 1.51 -6.00 -10.85
N GLY A 98 2.76 -5.77 -11.19
CA GLY A 98 3.14 -5.05 -12.40
C GLY A 98 4.39 -5.66 -13.03
N ARG A 99 4.69 -5.29 -14.27
CA ARG A 99 5.90 -5.77 -14.96
C ARG A 99 7.15 -5.41 -14.19
N VAL A 100 8.13 -6.31 -14.21
CA VAL A 100 9.45 -6.12 -13.59
C VAL A 100 10.14 -4.94 -14.26
N SER A 101 10.49 -3.92 -13.49
CA SER A 101 11.27 -2.76 -13.93
C SER A 101 12.78 -3.01 -13.75
N ALA A 102 13.61 -2.14 -14.33
CA ALA A 102 15.05 -2.18 -14.11
C ALA A 102 15.42 -2.08 -12.61
N LYS A 103 14.70 -1.25 -11.85
CA LYS A 103 14.85 -1.12 -10.41
C LYS A 103 14.50 -2.39 -9.64
N ASP A 104 13.43 -3.08 -10.03
CA ASP A 104 13.05 -4.35 -9.41
C ASP A 104 14.13 -5.41 -9.67
N LYS A 105 14.68 -5.47 -10.88
CA LYS A 105 15.79 -6.37 -11.24
C LYS A 105 17.01 -6.11 -10.37
N GLU A 106 17.40 -4.86 -10.21
CA GLU A 106 18.52 -4.46 -9.36
C GLU A 106 18.30 -4.84 -7.90
N GLN A 107 17.11 -4.60 -7.37
CA GLN A 107 16.77 -4.99 -6.00
C GLN A 107 16.83 -6.51 -5.80
N MET A 108 16.29 -7.28 -6.74
CA MET A 108 16.35 -8.74 -6.71
C MET A 108 17.80 -9.26 -6.79
N GLN A 109 18.63 -8.65 -7.63
CA GLN A 109 20.08 -8.97 -7.71
C GLN A 109 20.79 -8.73 -6.39
N ASN A 110 20.58 -7.55 -5.81
CA ASN A 110 21.21 -7.18 -4.55
C ASN A 110 20.77 -8.10 -3.39
N GLU A 111 19.52 -8.57 -3.39
CA GLU A 111 19.04 -9.53 -2.40
C GLU A 111 19.67 -10.91 -2.59
N LEU A 112 19.80 -11.37 -3.83
CA LEU A 112 20.44 -12.64 -4.15
C LEU A 112 21.92 -12.65 -3.78
N GLU A 113 22.63 -11.53 -4.02
CA GLU A 113 24.02 -11.38 -3.62
C GLU A 113 24.21 -11.47 -2.11
N LYS A 114 23.28 -10.92 -1.32
CA LYS A 114 23.31 -10.99 0.16
C LYS A 114 23.06 -12.40 0.69
N THR A 115 22.33 -13.24 -0.04
CA THR A 115 22.02 -14.63 0.35
C THR A 115 22.96 -15.66 -0.26
N ARG A 116 23.99 -15.21 -1.00
CA ARG A 116 24.96 -16.06 -1.68
C ARG A 116 25.77 -16.85 -0.66
N THR A 117 25.64 -18.16 -0.66
CA THR A 117 26.57 -19.09 -0.02
C THR A 117 27.67 -19.46 -0.99
N SER A 118 28.88 -19.72 -0.48
CA SER A 118 30.09 -20.03 -1.28
C SER A 118 30.02 -21.36 -2.06
N GLU A 119 28.95 -22.12 -1.93
CA GLU A 119 28.86 -23.50 -2.42
C GLU A 119 28.32 -23.64 -3.86
N ASP A 120 27.63 -22.64 -4.41
CA ASP A 120 27.18 -22.68 -5.82
C ASP A 120 27.41 -21.34 -6.54
N PRO A 121 28.54 -21.15 -7.24
CA PRO A 121 28.82 -19.92 -7.99
C PRO A 121 27.83 -19.66 -9.14
N TYR A 122 27.06 -20.67 -9.57
CA TYR A 122 26.04 -20.53 -10.61
C TYR A 122 24.61 -20.38 -10.05
N ALA A 123 24.43 -20.47 -8.72
CA ALA A 123 23.12 -20.26 -8.09
C ALA A 123 22.54 -18.88 -8.43
N LEU A 124 23.40 -17.87 -8.57
CA LEU A 124 23.02 -16.53 -9.02
C LEU A 124 22.50 -16.51 -10.47
N GLN A 125 23.14 -17.21 -11.39
CA GLN A 125 22.71 -17.30 -12.77
C GLN A 125 21.41 -18.10 -12.94
N ARG A 126 21.22 -19.14 -12.11
CA ARG A 126 20.02 -20.00 -12.10
C ARG A 126 18.84 -19.38 -11.34
N SER A 127 19.10 -18.64 -10.29
CA SER A 127 18.07 -17.89 -9.56
C SER A 127 17.75 -16.54 -10.20
N PHE A 128 18.56 -16.12 -11.16
CA PHE A 128 18.33 -14.93 -11.93
C PHE A 128 17.32 -15.26 -13.02
N LEU A 129 16.25 -14.97 -12.80
CA LEU A 129 14.86 -14.94 -13.09
C LEU A 129 14.55 -14.45 -14.53
N PRO A 130 15.07 -15.10 -15.59
CA PRO A 130 14.62 -14.80 -16.95
C PRO A 130 13.10 -15.02 -17.10
N GLY A 131 12.49 -15.78 -16.18
CA GLY A 131 11.07 -16.10 -16.20
C GLY A 131 10.16 -15.20 -15.36
N ILE A 132 10.69 -14.32 -14.48
CA ILE A 132 9.82 -13.43 -13.73
C ILE A 132 9.49 -12.20 -14.55
N GLN A 133 8.26 -12.14 -15.00
CA GLN A 133 7.74 -11.03 -15.78
C GLN A 133 6.99 -10.00 -14.92
N TYR A 134 6.46 -10.40 -13.77
CA TYR A 134 5.61 -9.60 -12.88
C TYR A 134 6.09 -9.69 -11.44
N VAL A 135 5.91 -8.61 -10.70
CA VAL A 135 6.18 -8.53 -9.26
C VAL A 135 5.10 -7.72 -8.57
N GLY A 136 4.87 -7.97 -7.30
CA GLY A 136 4.02 -7.16 -6.44
C GLY A 136 4.56 -5.73 -6.33
N LYS A 137 3.72 -4.73 -6.57
CA LYS A 137 4.12 -3.32 -6.57
C LYS A 137 3.74 -2.57 -5.31
N ILE A 138 2.59 -2.87 -4.75
CA ILE A 138 2.07 -2.28 -3.52
C ILE A 138 1.27 -3.33 -2.74
N GLY A 139 0.92 -3.00 -1.50
CA GLY A 139 0.02 -3.80 -0.66
C GLY A 139 0.56 -5.18 -0.31
N ILE A 140 -0.33 -6.12 -0.09
CA ILE A 140 -0.04 -7.52 0.21
C ILE A 140 0.74 -8.18 -0.93
N GLU A 141 0.43 -7.85 -2.18
CA GLU A 141 1.20 -8.35 -3.35
C GLU A 141 2.69 -8.00 -3.24
N GLN A 142 3.03 -6.82 -2.73
CA GLN A 142 4.42 -6.42 -2.51
C GLN A 142 5.02 -7.05 -1.25
N SER A 143 4.30 -7.03 -0.14
CA SER A 143 4.80 -7.52 1.15
C SER A 143 5.08 -9.01 1.13
N TYR A 144 4.22 -9.77 0.47
CA TYR A 144 4.27 -11.22 0.41
C TYR A 144 4.71 -11.74 -0.97
N GLU A 145 5.36 -10.92 -1.76
CA GLU A 145 5.82 -11.24 -3.13
C GLU A 145 6.56 -12.58 -3.19
N LYS A 146 7.53 -12.81 -2.30
CA LYS A 146 8.34 -14.05 -2.27
C LYS A 146 7.51 -15.30 -1.96
N VAL A 147 6.45 -15.14 -1.18
CA VAL A 147 5.54 -16.23 -0.79
C VAL A 147 4.54 -16.53 -1.91
N LEU A 148 3.97 -15.47 -2.49
CA LEU A 148 2.91 -15.56 -3.50
C LEU A 148 3.43 -15.98 -4.88
N ARG A 149 4.66 -15.60 -5.24
CA ARG A 149 5.24 -15.84 -6.55
C ARG A 149 5.59 -17.32 -6.80
N GLY A 150 6.10 -18.02 -5.77
CA GLY A 150 6.71 -19.34 -5.92
C GLY A 150 8.10 -19.29 -6.56
N VAL A 151 8.54 -20.41 -7.10
CA VAL A 151 9.86 -20.56 -7.72
C VAL A 151 9.68 -21.02 -9.16
N PRO A 152 10.21 -20.29 -10.16
CA PRO A 152 10.13 -20.71 -11.54
C PRO A 152 10.93 -22.00 -11.77
N GLY A 153 10.40 -22.89 -12.61
CA GLY A 153 11.15 -24.03 -13.13
C GLY A 153 12.08 -23.59 -14.26
N TYR A 154 12.95 -24.51 -14.68
CA TYR A 154 13.82 -24.30 -15.84
C TYR A 154 14.14 -25.61 -16.55
N ASP A 155 14.35 -25.53 -17.86
CA ASP A 155 14.87 -26.57 -18.67
C ASP A 155 16.27 -26.17 -19.15
N GLU A 156 17.24 -27.06 -18.96
CA GLU A 156 18.57 -26.93 -19.52
C GLU A 156 18.56 -27.66 -20.86
N VAL A 157 18.79 -26.94 -21.95
CA VAL A 157 18.71 -27.49 -23.30
C VAL A 157 20.05 -27.37 -24.01
N GLU A 158 20.44 -28.42 -24.71
CA GLU A 158 21.55 -28.38 -25.65
C GLU A 158 21.11 -27.64 -26.92
N ILE A 159 21.90 -26.66 -27.37
CA ILE A 159 21.61 -25.87 -28.55
C ILE A 159 22.67 -26.10 -29.62
N THR A 160 22.26 -26.03 -30.89
CA THR A 160 23.19 -25.98 -32.04
C THR A 160 23.94 -24.63 -32.06
N ALA A 161 25.02 -24.55 -32.86
CA ALA A 161 25.72 -23.29 -33.13
C ALA A 161 24.80 -22.18 -33.67
N GLY A 162 23.65 -22.53 -34.27
CA GLY A 162 22.63 -21.62 -34.75
C GLY A 162 21.53 -21.30 -33.71
N GLY A 163 21.70 -21.68 -32.42
CA GLY A 163 20.76 -21.38 -31.35
C GLY A 163 19.51 -22.26 -31.32
N LYS A 164 19.39 -23.32 -32.12
CA LYS A 164 18.23 -24.20 -32.09
C LYS A 164 18.37 -25.26 -31.02
N PRO A 165 17.33 -25.50 -30.18
CA PRO A 165 17.36 -26.55 -29.18
C PRO A 165 17.41 -27.93 -29.84
N VAL A 166 18.28 -28.81 -29.33
CA VAL A 166 18.50 -30.20 -29.82
C VAL A 166 17.83 -31.20 -28.88
N ARG A 167 18.12 -31.07 -27.59
CA ARG A 167 17.56 -31.95 -26.55
C ARG A 167 17.59 -31.25 -25.19
N THR A 168 16.70 -31.67 -24.32
CA THR A 168 16.70 -31.26 -22.91
C THR A 168 17.72 -32.11 -22.14
N LEU A 169 18.65 -31.48 -21.47
CA LEU A 169 19.68 -32.09 -20.64
C LEU A 169 19.17 -32.34 -19.22
N SER A 170 18.50 -31.34 -18.64
CA SER A 170 17.86 -31.43 -17.34
C SER A 170 16.61 -30.59 -17.31
N SER A 171 15.65 -30.95 -16.45
CA SER A 171 14.41 -30.20 -16.24
C SER A 171 14.12 -30.12 -14.75
N LYS A 172 13.80 -28.91 -14.28
CA LYS A 172 13.33 -28.68 -12.92
C LYS A 172 11.95 -28.05 -12.98
N PRO A 173 10.92 -28.70 -12.43
CA PRO A 173 9.56 -28.15 -12.44
C PRO A 173 9.46 -26.89 -11.59
N SER A 174 8.53 -26.01 -11.93
CA SER A 174 8.19 -24.85 -11.09
C SER A 174 7.54 -25.27 -9.78
N VAL A 175 7.79 -24.51 -8.73
CA VAL A 175 7.12 -24.67 -7.44
C VAL A 175 6.08 -23.54 -7.31
N PRO A 176 4.79 -23.84 -7.20
CA PRO A 176 3.77 -22.80 -7.04
C PRO A 176 3.97 -22.00 -5.77
N GLY A 177 3.51 -20.74 -5.77
CA GLY A 177 3.47 -19.91 -4.58
C GLY A 177 2.51 -20.46 -3.54
N LYS A 178 2.65 -19.95 -2.32
CA LYS A 178 1.78 -20.33 -1.20
C LYS A 178 0.58 -19.39 -1.12
N ASN A 179 -0.48 -19.86 -0.47
CA ASN A 179 -1.62 -19.04 -0.12
C ASN A 179 -1.28 -18.16 1.10
N VAL A 180 -1.81 -16.95 1.11
CA VAL A 180 -1.76 -16.04 2.27
C VAL A 180 -3.20 -15.83 2.73
N ILE A 181 -3.46 -16.12 4.01
CA ILE A 181 -4.75 -15.89 4.65
C ILE A 181 -4.66 -14.60 5.44
N LEU A 182 -5.54 -13.65 5.12
CA LEU A 182 -5.61 -12.35 5.78
C LEU A 182 -6.60 -12.39 6.95
N SER A 183 -6.38 -11.54 7.94
CA SER A 183 -7.31 -11.31 9.05
C SER A 183 -8.57 -10.52 8.67
N ILE A 184 -8.61 -10.02 7.42
CA ILE A 184 -9.70 -9.17 6.93
C ILE A 184 -11.03 -9.92 6.87
N ASP A 185 -12.06 -9.35 7.48
CA ASP A 185 -13.45 -9.74 7.24
C ASP A 185 -13.94 -9.05 5.95
N ILE A 186 -14.03 -9.83 4.87
CA ILE A 186 -14.41 -9.30 3.56
C ILE A 186 -15.83 -8.71 3.53
N LYS A 187 -16.73 -9.18 4.39
CA LYS A 187 -18.09 -8.63 4.48
C LYS A 187 -18.08 -7.26 5.15
N LEU A 188 -17.32 -7.12 6.24
CA LEU A 188 -17.12 -5.83 6.89
C LEU A 188 -16.43 -4.85 5.96
N GLN A 189 -15.37 -5.28 5.27
CA GLN A 189 -14.67 -4.46 4.27
C GLN A 189 -15.63 -3.93 3.20
N ALA A 190 -16.44 -4.81 2.61
CA ALA A 190 -17.40 -4.47 1.58
C ALA A 190 -18.48 -3.50 2.08
N LEU A 191 -19.04 -3.76 3.27
CA LEU A 191 -20.04 -2.88 3.89
C LEU A 191 -19.49 -1.47 4.11
N VAL A 192 -18.28 -1.36 4.65
CA VAL A 192 -17.67 -0.06 4.92
C VAL A 192 -17.39 0.69 3.61
N GLU A 193 -16.87 0.02 2.59
CA GLU A 193 -16.62 0.65 1.29
C GLU A 193 -17.92 1.11 0.61
N GLU A 194 -19.00 0.35 0.74
CA GLU A 194 -20.33 0.73 0.26
C GLU A 194 -20.86 1.97 0.98
N LEU A 195 -20.78 2.00 2.32
CA LEU A 195 -21.21 3.12 3.14
C LEU A 195 -20.43 4.41 2.89
N TYR A 196 -19.14 4.30 2.51
CA TYR A 196 -18.37 5.45 2.06
C TYR A 196 -18.93 6.05 0.76
N GLY A 197 -19.40 5.21 -0.16
CA GLY A 197 -19.87 5.64 -1.48
C GLY A 197 -18.81 6.48 -2.20
N LYS A 198 -19.15 7.73 -2.55
CA LYS A 198 -18.23 8.67 -3.22
C LYS A 198 -17.39 9.53 -2.29
N ARG A 199 -17.53 9.39 -0.97
CA ARG A 199 -16.77 10.18 0.00
C ARG A 199 -15.32 9.73 0.07
N ARG A 200 -14.41 10.68 0.29
CA ARG A 200 -13.00 10.38 0.57
C ARG A 200 -12.81 10.06 2.04
N GLY A 201 -11.94 9.12 2.33
CA GLY A 201 -11.59 8.83 3.71
C GLY A 201 -10.79 7.55 3.89
N ALA A 202 -10.51 7.26 5.14
CA ALA A 202 -9.86 6.04 5.60
C ALA A 202 -10.67 5.42 6.73
N PHE A 203 -10.66 4.09 6.80
CA PHE A 203 -11.24 3.35 7.90
C PHE A 203 -10.34 2.17 8.25
N VAL A 204 -10.10 1.96 9.53
CA VAL A 204 -9.36 0.82 10.06
C VAL A 204 -10.14 0.25 11.23
N ALA A 205 -10.43 -1.05 11.19
CA ALA A 205 -11.00 -1.79 12.31
C ALA A 205 -9.97 -2.80 12.83
N ILE A 206 -9.70 -2.78 14.11
CA ILE A 206 -8.76 -3.65 14.78
C ILE A 206 -9.52 -4.44 15.87
N GLU A 207 -9.32 -5.76 15.91
CA GLU A 207 -9.75 -6.59 17.03
C GLU A 207 -8.81 -6.34 18.21
N PRO A 208 -9.28 -5.76 19.33
CA PRO A 208 -8.39 -5.35 20.40
C PRO A 208 -7.64 -6.50 21.10
N GLU A 209 -8.25 -7.68 21.18
CA GLU A 209 -7.65 -8.83 21.90
C GLU A 209 -6.51 -9.47 21.12
N THR A 210 -6.62 -9.51 19.78
CA THR A 210 -5.65 -10.20 18.93
C THR A 210 -4.73 -9.24 18.19
N GLY A 211 -5.16 -7.99 17.98
CA GLY A 211 -4.51 -7.00 17.13
C GLY A 211 -4.76 -7.22 15.64
N ASP A 212 -5.65 -8.16 15.28
CA ASP A 212 -5.99 -8.45 13.88
C ASP A 212 -6.71 -7.25 13.24
N ILE A 213 -6.33 -6.92 12.02
CA ILE A 213 -7.03 -5.90 11.25
C ILE A 213 -8.18 -6.56 10.49
N LEU A 214 -9.41 -6.21 10.88
CA LEU A 214 -10.63 -6.75 10.30
C LEU A 214 -11.11 -6.01 9.06
N ALA A 215 -10.80 -4.71 8.95
CA ALA A 215 -11.08 -3.89 7.78
C ALA A 215 -10.01 -2.80 7.60
N PHE A 216 -9.66 -2.54 6.34
CA PHE A 216 -8.65 -1.56 5.96
C PHE A 216 -9.08 -0.86 4.67
N VAL A 217 -9.73 0.28 4.80
CA VAL A 217 -10.40 0.98 3.71
C VAL A 217 -9.71 2.29 3.38
N SER A 218 -9.45 2.52 2.11
CA SER A 218 -9.03 3.80 1.55
C SER A 218 -9.94 4.17 0.39
N LYS A 219 -10.64 5.30 0.47
CA LYS A 219 -11.53 5.78 -0.59
C LYS A 219 -11.07 7.14 -1.14
N PRO A 220 -11.22 7.36 -2.47
CA PRO A 220 -11.66 6.40 -3.48
C PRO A 220 -10.64 5.28 -3.69
N ASN A 221 -11.12 4.17 -4.21
CA ASN A 221 -10.33 3.00 -4.59
C ASN A 221 -10.02 2.98 -6.10
N PHE A 222 -9.38 1.93 -6.58
CA PHE A 222 -9.05 1.70 -7.98
C PHE A 222 -9.19 0.21 -8.30
N ASN A 223 -9.27 -0.16 -9.58
CA ASN A 223 -9.32 -1.57 -9.98
C ASN A 223 -7.89 -2.12 -10.17
N PRO A 224 -7.41 -3.06 -9.34
CA PRO A 224 -6.08 -3.64 -9.50
C PRO A 224 -5.92 -4.46 -10.78
N ASN A 225 -7.00 -4.96 -11.38
CA ASN A 225 -6.96 -5.67 -12.66
C ASN A 225 -6.43 -4.80 -13.81
N ASP A 226 -6.62 -3.47 -13.74
CA ASP A 226 -6.12 -2.54 -14.76
C ASP A 226 -4.58 -2.55 -14.88
N PHE A 227 -3.88 -3.02 -13.84
CA PHE A 227 -2.42 -3.03 -13.75
C PHE A 227 -1.78 -4.34 -14.18
N VAL A 228 -2.52 -5.45 -14.18
CA VAL A 228 -1.98 -6.82 -14.34
C VAL A 228 -1.15 -6.96 -15.61
N GLU A 229 -1.60 -6.43 -16.73
CA GLU A 229 -0.86 -6.46 -17.99
C GLU A 229 -0.20 -5.13 -18.35
N GLY A 230 -0.18 -4.18 -17.42
CA GLY A 230 0.21 -2.79 -17.59
C GLY A 230 -0.99 -1.91 -17.89
N ILE A 231 -1.10 -0.83 -17.17
CA ILE A 231 -2.20 0.12 -17.29
C ILE A 231 -2.10 0.91 -18.60
N ASP A 232 -3.20 1.18 -19.26
CA ASP A 232 -3.22 2.07 -20.43
C ASP A 232 -3.00 3.54 -20.03
N ALA A 233 -2.54 4.35 -21.01
CA ALA A 233 -2.15 5.74 -20.75
C ALA A 233 -3.32 6.62 -20.29
N THR A 234 -4.53 6.35 -20.77
CA THR A 234 -5.73 7.13 -20.44
C THR A 234 -6.14 6.87 -19.00
N THR A 235 -6.34 5.60 -18.64
CA THR A 235 -6.68 5.17 -17.27
C THR A 235 -5.59 5.60 -16.28
N TRP A 236 -4.31 5.46 -16.64
CA TRP A 236 -3.21 5.95 -15.79
C TRP A 236 -3.29 7.46 -15.55
N LYS A 237 -3.55 8.23 -16.59
CA LYS A 237 -3.70 9.69 -16.48
C LYS A 237 -4.87 10.06 -15.59
N GLU A 238 -6.03 9.43 -15.78
CA GLU A 238 -7.21 9.64 -14.95
C GLU A 238 -6.95 9.36 -13.47
N LEU A 239 -6.33 8.23 -13.14
CA LEU A 239 -6.00 7.87 -11.76
C LEU A 239 -4.94 8.79 -11.14
N ASN A 240 -3.89 9.15 -11.90
CA ASN A 240 -2.76 9.90 -11.39
C ASN A 240 -3.03 11.40 -11.25
N GLU A 241 -3.80 11.99 -12.19
CA GLU A 241 -4.14 13.41 -12.19
C GLU A 241 -5.43 13.73 -11.42
N SER A 242 -6.17 12.71 -10.98
CA SER A 242 -7.39 12.90 -10.19
C SER A 242 -7.13 13.69 -8.91
N LYS A 243 -7.92 14.73 -8.68
CA LYS A 243 -7.94 15.51 -7.44
C LYS A 243 -8.33 14.65 -6.23
N GLU A 244 -9.07 13.58 -6.48
CA GLU A 244 -9.52 12.63 -5.46
C GLU A 244 -8.41 11.63 -5.04
N LYS A 245 -7.29 11.58 -5.76
CA LYS A 245 -6.10 10.74 -5.49
C LYS A 245 -6.46 9.29 -5.17
N PRO A 246 -7.06 8.53 -6.10
CA PRO A 246 -7.48 7.15 -5.87
C PRO A 246 -6.33 6.19 -5.58
N LEU A 247 -5.10 6.47 -6.03
CA LEU A 247 -3.92 5.64 -5.75
C LEU A 247 -3.30 5.90 -4.36
N TYR A 248 -3.81 6.87 -3.61
CA TYR A 248 -3.24 7.25 -2.31
C TYR A 248 -3.80 6.37 -1.18
N ASN A 249 -2.94 5.56 -0.57
CA ASN A 249 -3.30 4.71 0.57
C ASN A 249 -3.46 5.56 1.84
N ARG A 250 -4.68 5.98 2.13
CA ARG A 250 -4.99 6.91 3.21
C ARG A 250 -4.75 6.37 4.61
N PRO A 251 -5.09 5.11 4.94
CA PRO A 251 -4.78 4.55 6.25
C PRO A 251 -3.29 4.59 6.60
N LEU A 252 -2.39 4.35 5.62
CA LEU A 252 -0.94 4.33 5.83
C LEU A 252 -0.27 5.70 5.70
N LYS A 253 -0.78 6.55 4.80
CA LYS A 253 -0.10 7.78 4.37
C LYS A 253 -0.86 9.05 4.65
N GLY A 254 -2.17 8.97 4.88
CA GLY A 254 -3.00 10.10 5.22
C GLY A 254 -2.71 10.57 6.65
N ILE A 255 -2.12 11.75 6.78
CA ILE A 255 -1.77 12.35 8.07
C ILE A 255 -2.76 13.46 8.36
N TYR A 256 -3.47 13.33 9.47
CA TYR A 256 -4.54 14.23 9.87
C TYR A 256 -4.44 14.59 11.35
N PRO A 257 -4.84 15.81 11.75
CA PRO A 257 -5.05 16.12 13.16
C PRO A 257 -6.14 15.19 13.74
N PRO A 258 -5.90 14.50 14.86
CA PRO A 258 -6.90 13.61 15.46
C PRO A 258 -8.08 14.36 16.06
N ALA A 259 -7.92 15.65 16.33
CA ALA A 259 -8.91 16.52 16.96
C ALA A 259 -9.45 15.91 18.26
N SER A 260 -10.76 16.02 18.53
CA SER A 260 -11.36 15.59 19.80
C SER A 260 -11.24 14.08 20.10
N THR A 261 -10.91 13.26 19.13
CA THR A 261 -10.61 11.83 19.38
C THR A 261 -9.33 11.63 20.21
N TYR A 262 -8.50 12.66 20.33
CA TYR A 262 -7.29 12.68 21.16
C TYR A 262 -7.56 12.92 22.65
N LYS A 263 -8.72 13.49 23.01
CA LYS A 263 -9.07 13.87 24.37
C LYS A 263 -9.09 12.72 25.38
N PRO A 264 -9.59 11.52 25.06
CA PRO A 264 -9.51 10.37 25.98
C PRO A 264 -8.06 10.02 26.36
N PHE A 265 -7.12 10.11 25.42
CA PHE A 265 -5.69 9.86 25.68
C PHE A 265 -5.09 10.97 26.59
N MET A 266 -5.49 12.21 26.38
CA MET A 266 -5.11 13.31 27.26
C MET A 266 -5.66 13.14 28.69
N ALA A 267 -6.91 12.66 28.81
CA ALA A 267 -7.50 12.35 30.11
C ALA A 267 -6.73 11.23 30.84
N LEU A 268 -6.38 10.17 30.10
CA LEU A 268 -5.57 9.07 30.63
C LEU A 268 -4.17 9.58 31.07
N ALA A 269 -3.55 10.42 30.25
CA ALA A 269 -2.26 11.04 30.57
C ALA A 269 -2.33 11.88 31.87
N ALA A 270 -3.44 12.61 32.07
CA ALA A 270 -3.64 13.40 33.28
C ALA A 270 -3.74 12.54 34.52
N LEU A 271 -4.47 11.42 34.45
CA LEU A 271 -4.60 10.47 35.56
C LEU A 271 -3.26 9.80 35.91
N GLU A 272 -2.58 9.25 34.92
CA GLU A 272 -1.30 8.54 35.09
C GLU A 272 -0.17 9.44 35.60
N THR A 273 -0.15 10.70 35.16
CA THR A 273 0.85 11.67 35.62
C THR A 273 0.44 12.42 36.90
N GLY A 274 -0.74 12.14 37.43
CA GLY A 274 -1.28 12.81 38.62
C GLY A 274 -1.53 14.32 38.44
N LYS A 275 -1.62 14.78 37.17
CA LYS A 275 -1.83 16.23 36.89
C LYS A 275 -3.26 16.68 37.09
N ARG A 276 -4.20 15.75 37.05
CA ARG A 276 -5.62 16.00 37.31
C ARG A 276 -6.33 14.71 37.74
N THR A 277 -7.25 14.82 38.68
CA THR A 277 -8.12 13.71 39.10
C THR A 277 -9.39 13.66 38.25
N ALA A 278 -10.09 12.52 38.23
CA ALA A 278 -11.33 12.36 37.49
C ALA A 278 -12.46 13.32 37.98
N SER A 279 -12.49 13.62 39.27
CA SER A 279 -13.51 14.47 39.92
C SER A 279 -13.15 15.96 39.95
N GLU A 280 -11.94 16.34 39.52
CA GLU A 280 -11.53 17.75 39.51
C GLU A 280 -12.33 18.52 38.45
N ILE A 281 -12.92 19.63 38.92
CA ILE A 281 -13.81 20.47 38.10
C ILE A 281 -13.04 21.62 37.48
N VAL A 282 -13.22 21.80 36.18
CA VAL A 282 -12.81 22.99 35.42
C VAL A 282 -14.05 23.78 35.03
N ASN A 283 -14.03 25.08 35.24
CA ASN A 283 -15.12 25.94 34.80
C ASN A 283 -14.91 26.34 33.34
N ASP A 284 -15.67 25.74 32.44
CA ASP A 284 -15.66 26.03 31.01
C ASP A 284 -16.55 27.24 30.70
N GLN A 285 -15.89 28.37 30.41
CA GLN A 285 -16.55 29.63 30.05
C GLN A 285 -16.61 29.86 28.54
N GLY A 286 -16.39 28.81 27.72
CA GLY A 286 -16.38 28.89 26.26
C GLY A 286 -15.05 29.34 25.65
N SER A 287 -14.09 29.77 26.47
CA SER A 287 -12.77 30.19 26.00
C SER A 287 -11.69 30.04 27.09
N TRP A 288 -10.43 29.96 26.61
CA TRP A 288 -9.21 29.89 27.43
C TRP A 288 -8.21 30.90 26.94
N THR A 289 -7.70 31.76 27.82
CA THR A 289 -6.72 32.80 27.48
C THR A 289 -5.34 32.44 28.01
N TYR A 290 -4.34 32.48 27.10
CA TYR A 290 -2.93 32.26 27.41
C TYR A 290 -2.06 33.28 26.70
N GLY A 291 -1.21 34.01 27.44
CA GLY A 291 -0.27 34.95 26.86
C GLY A 291 -0.92 36.06 26.03
N GLY A 292 -2.12 36.50 26.40
CA GLY A 292 -2.89 37.48 25.63
C GLY A 292 -3.64 36.96 24.42
N HIS A 293 -3.50 35.67 24.09
CA HIS A 293 -4.25 35.00 23.01
C HIS A 293 -5.42 34.21 23.59
N THR A 294 -6.60 34.33 22.98
CA THR A 294 -7.82 33.63 23.42
C THR A 294 -8.14 32.47 22.47
N PHE A 295 -8.12 31.26 23.02
CA PHE A 295 -8.54 30.03 22.38
C PHE A 295 -10.03 29.80 22.62
N ARG A 296 -10.84 29.72 21.56
CA ARG A 296 -12.29 29.57 21.68
C ARG A 296 -12.72 28.10 21.61
N SER A 297 -13.78 27.78 22.34
CA SER A 297 -14.48 26.50 22.24
C SER A 297 -15.53 26.52 21.13
N HIS A 298 -16.18 25.38 20.88
CA HIS A 298 -17.35 25.33 20.00
C HIS A 298 -18.56 25.94 20.71
N GLY A 299 -19.02 27.10 20.23
CA GLY A 299 -20.09 27.87 20.83
C GLY A 299 -19.58 28.83 21.92
N ASP A 300 -20.22 30.02 22.03
CA ASP A 300 -19.77 31.10 22.91
C ASP A 300 -20.26 30.95 24.36
N ALA A 301 -21.16 29.98 24.63
CA ALA A 301 -21.88 29.92 25.91
C ALA A 301 -21.12 29.22 27.06
N GLY A 302 -20.04 28.47 26.77
CA GLY A 302 -19.36 27.63 27.76
C GLY A 302 -20.24 26.48 28.30
N LEU A 303 -19.61 25.52 28.99
CA LEU A 303 -20.27 24.34 29.54
C LEU A 303 -20.46 24.40 31.09
N GLY A 304 -19.93 25.45 31.72
CA GLY A 304 -19.94 25.59 33.17
C GLY A 304 -18.99 24.62 33.87
N ALA A 305 -19.42 24.01 34.95
CA ALA A 305 -18.63 23.05 35.73
C ALA A 305 -18.46 21.73 34.94
N VAL A 306 -17.23 21.36 34.66
CA VAL A 306 -16.87 20.18 33.85
C VAL A 306 -15.84 19.36 34.59
N ASP A 307 -16.17 18.11 34.93
CA ASP A 307 -15.24 17.06 35.35
C ASP A 307 -14.68 16.28 34.15
N MET A 308 -13.85 15.28 34.38
CA MET A 308 -13.21 14.51 33.31
C MET A 308 -14.23 13.76 32.45
N VAL A 309 -15.22 13.09 33.02
CA VAL A 309 -16.24 12.35 32.26
C VAL A 309 -17.05 13.32 31.40
N ARG A 310 -17.53 14.41 31.98
CA ARG A 310 -18.30 15.44 31.28
C ARG A 310 -17.45 16.11 30.20
N SER A 311 -16.13 16.27 30.41
CA SER A 311 -15.21 16.85 29.41
C SER A 311 -15.11 16.02 28.14
N ILE A 312 -15.14 14.69 28.26
CA ILE A 312 -15.15 13.77 27.12
C ILE A 312 -16.52 13.78 26.46
N VAL A 313 -17.58 13.59 27.22
CA VAL A 313 -18.97 13.52 26.71
C VAL A 313 -19.37 14.79 25.95
N MET A 314 -19.08 15.95 26.54
CA MET A 314 -19.41 17.27 25.96
C MET A 314 -18.30 17.79 25.03
N SER A 315 -17.19 17.09 24.93
CA SER A 315 -16.04 17.50 24.12
C SER A 315 -15.50 18.89 24.49
N SER A 316 -15.40 19.21 25.80
CA SER A 316 -14.92 20.50 26.27
C SER A 316 -13.51 20.83 25.80
N ASN A 317 -13.33 21.87 25.01
CA ASN A 317 -12.01 22.32 24.61
C ASN A 317 -11.27 23.00 25.77
N VAL A 318 -11.97 23.82 26.57
CA VAL A 318 -11.38 24.58 27.69
C VAL A 318 -10.74 23.63 28.71
N TYR A 319 -11.41 22.52 29.02
CA TYR A 319 -10.86 21.49 29.91
C TYR A 319 -9.47 21.00 29.43
N TYR A 320 -9.34 20.72 28.15
CA TYR A 320 -8.11 20.18 27.57
C TYR A 320 -7.07 21.26 27.22
N TYR A 321 -7.47 22.50 26.96
CA TYR A 321 -6.55 23.63 26.86
C TYR A 321 -5.82 23.84 28.20
N SER A 322 -6.59 23.90 29.31
CA SER A 322 -6.02 24.04 30.64
C SER A 322 -5.16 22.86 31.05
N LEU A 323 -5.55 21.63 30.68
CA LEU A 323 -4.78 20.43 30.95
C LEU A 323 -3.44 20.40 30.16
N ALA A 324 -3.45 20.74 28.87
CA ALA A 324 -2.24 20.84 28.07
C ALA A 324 -1.25 21.86 28.63
N ASN A 325 -1.77 23.03 29.10
CA ASN A 325 -0.96 24.04 29.77
C ASN A 325 -0.28 23.51 31.04
N ILE A 326 -0.98 22.71 31.83
CA ILE A 326 -0.45 22.15 33.10
C ILE A 326 0.60 21.05 32.76
N MET A 327 0.37 20.23 31.77
CA MET A 327 1.27 19.11 31.41
C MET A 327 2.53 19.57 30.72
N GLY A 328 2.41 20.48 29.75
CA GLY A 328 3.50 20.85 28.86
C GLY A 328 3.70 19.84 27.74
N VAL A 329 4.36 20.28 26.65
CA VAL A 329 4.49 19.47 25.42
C VAL A 329 5.29 18.18 25.63
N ASP A 330 6.40 18.25 26.38
CA ASP A 330 7.29 17.09 26.51
C ASP A 330 6.65 15.98 27.36
N ALA A 331 5.90 16.33 28.43
CA ALA A 331 5.15 15.35 29.21
C ALA A 331 4.01 14.71 28.39
N ILE A 332 3.33 15.48 27.53
CA ILE A 332 2.34 14.96 26.60
C ILE A 332 3.03 13.99 25.62
N HIS A 333 4.15 14.40 25.03
CA HIS A 333 4.93 13.55 24.10
C HIS A 333 5.33 12.23 24.73
N ASP A 334 5.93 12.28 25.93
CA ASP A 334 6.47 11.10 26.60
C ASP A 334 5.38 10.11 26.99
N PHE A 335 4.18 10.59 27.33
CA PHE A 335 3.03 9.74 27.59
C PHE A 335 2.43 9.13 26.31
N MET A 336 2.30 9.91 25.24
CA MET A 336 1.63 9.49 24.01
C MET A 336 2.50 8.55 23.16
N LYS A 337 3.81 8.67 23.23
CA LYS A 337 4.75 7.89 22.43
C LYS A 337 4.64 6.37 22.64
N PRO A 338 4.59 5.84 23.87
CA PRO A 338 4.38 4.41 24.11
C PRO A 338 3.05 3.86 23.57
N LEU A 339 2.04 4.73 23.38
CA LEU A 339 0.76 4.34 22.77
C LEU A 339 0.84 4.23 21.24
N GLY A 340 2.00 4.51 20.63
CA GLY A 340 2.24 4.38 19.20
C GLY A 340 2.08 5.67 18.40
N PHE A 341 1.69 6.78 19.00
CA PHE A 341 1.61 8.06 18.29
C PHE A 341 2.99 8.54 17.81
N GLY A 342 3.05 8.98 16.55
CA GLY A 342 4.30 9.45 15.94
C GLY A 342 5.28 8.32 15.60
N GLN A 343 4.85 7.06 15.60
CA GLN A 343 5.67 5.89 15.32
C GLN A 343 5.07 5.04 14.18
N ILE A 344 5.93 4.23 13.54
CA ILE A 344 5.50 3.18 12.63
C ILE A 344 4.85 2.09 13.48
N THR A 345 3.65 1.63 13.09
CA THR A 345 2.90 0.60 13.85
C THR A 345 3.52 -0.78 13.72
N GLY A 346 4.29 -1.01 12.66
CA GLY A 346 4.86 -2.31 12.34
C GLY A 346 3.92 -3.23 11.56
N LEU A 347 2.85 -2.67 10.99
CA LEU A 347 2.02 -3.39 10.05
C LEU A 347 2.87 -3.91 8.89
N ASP A 348 2.57 -5.11 8.43
CA ASP A 348 3.26 -5.81 7.35
C ASP A 348 2.95 -5.27 5.93
N LEU A 349 2.62 -3.98 5.85
CA LEU A 349 2.47 -3.23 4.60
C LEU A 349 3.55 -2.15 4.49
N PRO A 350 4.20 -1.99 3.34
CA PRO A 350 5.22 -0.99 3.15
C PRO A 350 4.64 0.41 2.96
N GLY A 351 5.43 1.41 3.35
CA GLY A 351 5.14 2.81 3.06
C GLY A 351 4.29 3.52 4.10
N GLU A 352 4.19 3.00 5.30
CA GLU A 352 3.58 3.68 6.45
C GLU A 352 4.35 4.95 6.81
N LEU A 353 3.61 6.05 7.07
CA LEU A 353 4.17 7.30 7.54
C LEU A 353 4.07 7.42 9.07
N ARG A 354 5.12 8.00 9.68
CA ARG A 354 5.19 8.16 11.13
C ARG A 354 4.18 9.16 11.70
N GLY A 355 3.70 10.12 10.90
CA GLY A 355 2.99 11.26 11.45
C GLY A 355 3.89 12.18 12.28
N THR A 356 3.28 13.02 13.08
CA THR A 356 3.99 13.99 13.94
C THR A 356 3.42 13.96 15.35
N LEU A 357 4.23 13.53 16.31
CA LEU A 357 4.02 13.72 17.74
C LEU A 357 5.01 14.81 18.21
N PRO A 358 4.56 16.04 18.48
CA PRO A 358 5.44 17.16 18.76
C PRO A 358 6.12 17.05 20.12
N SER A 359 7.36 17.55 20.19
CA SER A 359 8.14 17.80 21.42
C SER A 359 9.05 19.00 21.20
N THR A 360 9.67 19.49 22.25
CA THR A 360 10.70 20.53 22.14
C THR A 360 11.86 20.05 21.27
N GLU A 361 12.27 18.79 21.42
CA GLU A 361 13.32 18.16 20.62
C GLU A 361 12.94 17.99 19.16
N TRP A 362 11.70 17.50 18.89
CA TRP A 362 11.16 17.39 17.53
C TRP A 362 11.21 18.73 16.81
N LYS A 363 10.79 19.82 17.47
CA LYS A 363 10.79 21.15 16.86
C LYS A 363 12.19 21.63 16.51
N LYS A 364 13.18 21.41 17.40
CA LYS A 364 14.58 21.71 17.12
C LYS A 364 15.14 20.96 15.92
N LYS A 365 14.78 19.68 15.76
CA LYS A 365 15.22 18.85 14.63
C LYS A 365 14.52 19.19 13.31
N THR A 366 13.26 19.63 13.37
CA THR A 366 12.44 19.85 12.18
C THR A 366 12.75 21.18 11.51
N TYR A 367 12.99 22.23 12.30
CA TYR A 367 13.20 23.57 11.78
C TYR A 367 14.68 23.93 11.74
N LYS A 368 15.09 24.60 10.64
CA LYS A 368 16.51 25.00 10.44
C LYS A 368 16.88 26.32 11.10
N LYS A 369 15.91 27.25 11.21
CA LYS A 369 16.16 28.58 11.74
C LYS A 369 16.00 28.60 13.25
N PRO A 370 16.99 29.15 14.02
CA PRO A 370 16.97 29.16 15.49
C PRO A 370 15.68 29.72 16.10
N GLU A 371 15.12 30.78 15.52
CA GLU A 371 13.88 31.39 15.96
C GLU A 371 12.66 30.47 15.83
N GLN A 372 12.67 29.56 14.87
CA GLN A 372 11.62 28.55 14.64
C GLN A 372 11.80 27.30 15.52
N GLN A 373 13.00 27.07 16.04
CA GLN A 373 13.32 25.92 16.90
C GLN A 373 12.79 26.10 18.33
N ARG A 374 12.58 27.36 18.75
CA ARG A 374 12.08 27.67 20.08
C ARG A 374 10.62 27.21 20.20
N TRP A 375 10.32 26.52 21.32
CA TRP A 375 8.95 26.18 21.68
C TRP A 375 8.31 27.32 22.45
N TYR A 376 7.11 27.73 22.03
CA TYR A 376 6.34 28.74 22.71
C TYR A 376 5.17 28.07 23.44
N GLY A 377 4.87 28.47 24.67
CA GLY A 377 3.82 27.87 25.50
C GLY A 377 2.44 27.82 24.84
N GLY A 378 2.09 28.85 24.05
CA GLY A 378 0.85 28.87 23.28
C GLY A 378 0.68 27.75 22.28
N GLU A 379 1.79 27.19 21.76
CA GLU A 379 1.75 26.05 20.82
C GLU A 379 1.29 24.74 21.50
N THR A 380 1.47 24.65 22.84
CA THR A 380 1.04 23.50 23.62
C THR A 380 -0.48 23.43 23.75
N ILE A 381 -1.15 24.59 23.83
CA ILE A 381 -2.59 24.67 24.15
C ILE A 381 -3.43 23.86 23.17
N SER A 382 -3.19 24.03 21.86
CA SER A 382 -3.92 23.32 20.79
C SER A 382 -3.63 21.82 20.78
N LEU A 383 -2.49 21.38 21.34
CA LEU A 383 -2.17 19.95 21.41
C LEU A 383 -3.17 19.19 22.28
N GLY A 384 -3.70 19.82 23.33
CA GLY A 384 -4.67 19.22 24.24
C GLY A 384 -5.97 18.76 23.57
N ILE A 385 -6.33 19.36 22.45
CA ILE A 385 -7.51 19.00 21.65
C ILE A 385 -7.13 18.26 20.36
N GLY A 386 -5.93 17.70 20.26
CA GLY A 386 -5.46 16.94 19.11
C GLY A 386 -5.25 17.78 17.85
N GLN A 387 -4.95 19.08 18.00
CA GLN A 387 -4.65 20.01 16.90
C GLN A 387 -3.22 20.56 17.01
N GLY A 388 -2.94 21.67 16.37
CA GLY A 388 -1.59 22.23 16.31
C GLY A 388 -0.68 21.35 15.44
N TYR A 389 0.46 20.93 16.00
CA TYR A 389 1.41 20.05 15.30
C TYR A 389 1.05 18.56 15.34
N ASN A 390 0.02 18.16 16.11
CA ASN A 390 -0.46 16.78 16.13
C ASN A 390 -0.98 16.37 14.74
N ALA A 391 -0.37 15.35 14.15
CA ALA A 391 -0.78 14.84 12.85
C ALA A 391 -0.46 13.34 12.75
N PHE A 392 -1.47 12.49 12.66
CA PHE A 392 -1.34 11.02 12.70
C PHE A 392 -2.11 10.37 11.58
N THR A 393 -1.73 9.12 11.26
CA THR A 393 -2.52 8.30 10.34
C THR A 393 -3.73 7.69 11.06
N MET A 394 -4.75 7.29 10.29
CA MET A 394 -5.90 6.57 10.86
C MET A 394 -5.48 5.23 11.46
N LEU A 395 -4.47 4.58 10.86
CA LEU A 395 -3.89 3.36 11.42
C LEU A 395 -3.28 3.60 12.80
N GLN A 396 -2.50 4.68 13.00
CA GLN A 396 -1.93 5.02 14.30
C GLN A 396 -3.01 5.30 15.35
N LEU A 397 -4.06 6.03 14.97
CA LEU A 397 -5.16 6.33 15.89
C LEU A 397 -5.92 5.06 16.31
N ALA A 398 -6.22 4.18 15.35
CA ALA A 398 -6.85 2.89 15.63
C ALA A 398 -5.97 2.00 16.51
N SER A 399 -4.66 1.95 16.20
CA SER A 399 -3.65 1.22 16.95
C SER A 399 -3.51 1.72 18.39
N ALA A 400 -3.40 3.04 18.61
CA ALA A 400 -3.33 3.62 19.94
C ALA A 400 -4.62 3.34 20.75
N THR A 401 -5.78 3.36 20.10
CA THR A 401 -7.06 3.02 20.74
C THR A 401 -7.08 1.57 21.18
N SER A 402 -6.63 0.64 20.31
CA SER A 402 -6.52 -0.78 20.61
C SER A 402 -5.52 -1.04 21.74
N THR A 403 -4.36 -0.37 21.74
CA THR A 403 -3.35 -0.49 22.81
C THR A 403 -3.91 -0.07 24.18
N GLY A 404 -4.75 0.95 24.22
CA GLY A 404 -5.42 1.39 25.45
C GLY A 404 -6.33 0.32 26.07
N THR A 405 -6.69 -0.74 25.33
CA THR A 405 -7.46 -1.89 25.79
C THR A 405 -6.61 -3.11 26.14
N GLY A 406 -5.26 -3.01 26.06
CA GLY A 406 -4.32 -4.09 26.40
C GLY A 406 -3.97 -5.02 25.25
N ALA A 407 -4.28 -4.64 24.00
CA ALA A 407 -4.04 -5.48 22.81
C ALA A 407 -2.60 -5.40 22.29
N THR A 408 -2.16 -6.53 21.71
CA THR A 408 -0.89 -6.64 21.00
C THR A 408 -1.13 -6.67 19.48
N HIS A 409 -0.23 -6.04 18.70
CA HIS A 409 -0.34 -6.03 17.23
C HIS A 409 0.05 -7.39 16.62
N ARG A 410 -0.68 -7.80 15.61
CA ARG A 410 -0.33 -8.96 14.76
C ARG A 410 -0.25 -8.55 13.29
N MET A 411 0.39 -9.43 12.49
CA MET A 411 0.48 -9.27 11.04
C MET A 411 -0.88 -9.47 10.37
N LEU A 412 -1.11 -8.81 9.22
CA LEU A 412 -2.30 -9.01 8.37
C LEU A 412 -2.38 -10.40 7.76
N GLY A 413 -1.25 -11.07 7.55
CA GLY A 413 -1.15 -12.36 6.89
C GLY A 413 -0.57 -13.45 7.78
N GLN A 414 -1.13 -14.66 7.67
CA GLN A 414 -0.59 -15.89 8.24
C GLN A 414 -0.12 -16.81 7.10
N PHE A 415 1.00 -17.50 7.31
CA PHE A 415 1.60 -18.41 6.34
C PHE A 415 1.07 -19.83 6.48
#